data_26671127ea3c365f14d101483384b96b
#
_entry.id   26671127ea3c365f14d101483384b96b
#
_cell.length_a   1.000
_cell.length_b   1.000
_cell.length_c   1.000
_cell.angle_alpha   90.00
_cell.angle_beta   90.00
_cell.angle_gamma   90.00
#
_symmetry.space_group_name_H-M   'P 1'
#
loop_
_entity.id
_entity.type
_entity.pdbx_description
1 polymer ?
#
loop_
_entity_poly.entity_id
_entity_poly.type
_entity_poly.pdbx_seq_one_letter_code
_entity_poly.pdbx_strand_id
1 'polypeptide(L)'
;MKKLLIVFLLTAIATVVNASEISSGEQRSDRKIIEITKIVKLSSNQEQAIRVAYDLYNSKVDSALYEVPNAKDAARVKYEAGKAFNKALMSILTEVQRNKYIEVTSTPEVEAKTEYKLSLLKEANEYSDLELQLKRKAIFTYLMSEKIVYARDKYDIKKQKENISRLKNLLPKALRESNIREKQKGQGKISNGSINW
;
A
#
# COMPACT_ATOMS: atom_id res chain seq x y z
N MET A 1 26.82 -25.79 -46.05
CA MET A 1 27.05 -26.03 -44.61
C MET A 1 27.13 -24.78 -43.76
N LYS A 2 27.85 -23.71 -44.17
CA LYS A 2 27.96 -22.45 -43.39
C LYS A 2 26.64 -21.73 -43.11
N LYS A 3 25.67 -21.75 -44.03
CA LYS A 3 24.34 -21.10 -43.87
C LYS A 3 23.44 -21.82 -42.84
N LEU A 4 23.55 -23.15 -42.72
CA LEU A 4 22.78 -23.94 -41.77
C LEU A 4 23.24 -23.68 -40.32
N LEU A 5 24.56 -23.46 -40.13
CA LEU A 5 25.14 -23.17 -38.82
C LEU A 5 24.69 -21.80 -38.26
N ILE A 6 24.52 -20.80 -39.14
CA ILE A 6 24.06 -19.45 -38.76
C ILE A 6 22.60 -19.47 -38.32
N VAL A 7 21.74 -20.26 -38.98
CA VAL A 7 20.34 -20.40 -38.60
C VAL A 7 20.19 -21.10 -37.25
N PHE A 8 21.02 -22.13 -36.97
CA PHE A 8 21.02 -22.80 -35.68
C PHE A 8 21.51 -21.90 -34.56
N LEU A 9 22.49 -21.03 -34.83
CA LEU A 9 23.01 -20.07 -33.83
C LEU A 9 21.97 -18.99 -33.50
N LEU A 10 21.24 -18.48 -34.49
CA LEU A 10 20.18 -17.49 -34.29
C LEU A 10 18.97 -18.05 -33.51
N THR A 11 18.59 -19.31 -33.75
CA THR A 11 17.51 -19.94 -32.98
C THR A 11 17.92 -20.23 -31.55
N ALA A 12 19.19 -20.60 -31.31
CA ALA A 12 19.70 -20.80 -29.95
C ALA A 12 19.73 -19.49 -29.13
N ILE A 13 20.08 -18.36 -29.75
CA ILE A 13 20.08 -17.05 -29.07
C ILE A 13 18.65 -16.60 -28.75
N ALA A 14 17.68 -16.81 -29.66
CA ALA A 14 16.28 -16.47 -29.40
C ALA A 14 15.67 -17.29 -28.25
N THR A 15 16.02 -18.59 -28.15
CA THR A 15 15.56 -19.44 -27.04
C THR A 15 16.20 -19.08 -25.69
N VAL A 16 17.46 -18.63 -25.68
CA VAL A 16 18.13 -18.19 -24.44
C VAL A 16 17.56 -16.88 -23.92
N VAL A 17 17.23 -15.91 -24.80
CA VAL A 17 16.59 -14.65 -24.40
C VAL A 17 15.19 -14.90 -23.81
N ASN A 18 14.38 -15.76 -24.45
CA ASN A 18 13.07 -16.12 -23.92
C ASN A 18 13.15 -16.89 -22.59
N ALA A 19 14.13 -17.78 -22.42
CA ALA A 19 14.32 -18.51 -21.17
C ALA A 19 14.77 -17.60 -20.00
N SER A 20 15.60 -16.58 -20.29
CA SER A 20 16.04 -15.61 -19.26
C SER A 20 14.91 -14.65 -18.83
N GLU A 21 14.04 -14.23 -19.76
CA GLU A 21 12.88 -13.41 -19.44
C GLU A 21 11.80 -14.17 -18.67
N ILE A 22 11.54 -15.43 -19.04
CA ILE A 22 10.61 -16.30 -18.32
C ILE A 22 11.14 -16.54 -16.88
N SER A 23 12.43 -16.81 -16.69
CA SER A 23 13.01 -17.03 -15.36
C SER A 23 12.97 -15.77 -14.48
N SER A 24 13.11 -14.56 -15.06
CA SER A 24 13.07 -13.30 -14.32
C SER A 24 11.65 -12.92 -13.88
N GLY A 25 10.65 -13.20 -14.71
CA GLY A 25 9.23 -12.99 -14.39
C GLY A 25 8.75 -13.93 -13.28
N GLU A 26 9.01 -15.21 -13.43
CA GLU A 26 8.67 -16.23 -12.45
C GLU A 26 9.33 -15.95 -11.08
N GLN A 27 10.59 -15.59 -11.07
CA GLN A 27 11.30 -15.20 -9.86
C GLN A 27 10.70 -13.96 -9.18
N ARG A 28 10.19 -12.99 -9.93
CA ARG A 28 9.51 -11.80 -9.37
C ARG A 28 8.19 -12.19 -8.69
N SER A 29 7.42 -13.05 -9.32
CA SER A 29 6.13 -13.52 -8.80
C SER A 29 6.30 -14.39 -7.56
N ASP A 30 7.32 -15.24 -7.52
CA ASP A 30 7.66 -16.03 -6.34
C ASP A 30 8.03 -15.16 -5.15
N ARG A 31 8.86 -14.15 -5.33
CA ARG A 31 9.18 -13.19 -4.28
C ARG A 31 7.93 -12.51 -3.73
N LYS A 32 7.00 -12.13 -4.61
CA LYS A 32 5.75 -11.49 -4.19
C LYS A 32 4.86 -12.42 -3.39
N ILE A 33 4.75 -13.67 -3.78
CA ILE A 33 4.02 -14.70 -3.03
C ILE A 33 4.67 -14.90 -1.65
N ILE A 34 5.98 -15.04 -1.59
CA ILE A 34 6.73 -15.18 -0.32
C ILE A 34 6.49 -13.97 0.60
N GLU A 35 6.47 -12.75 0.08
CA GLU A 35 6.14 -11.56 0.88
C GLU A 35 4.75 -11.63 1.49
N ILE A 36 3.75 -12.06 0.70
CA ILE A 36 2.38 -12.15 1.16
C ILE A 36 2.21 -13.31 2.16
N THR A 37 2.84 -14.47 1.92
CA THR A 37 2.75 -15.65 2.80
C THR A 37 3.40 -15.43 4.17
N LYS A 38 4.38 -14.53 4.27
CA LYS A 38 4.92 -14.09 5.58
C LYS A 38 3.88 -13.38 6.45
N ILE A 39 2.84 -12.83 5.84
CA ILE A 39 1.81 -12.05 6.54
C ILE A 39 0.55 -12.88 6.74
N VAL A 40 0.10 -13.60 5.70
CA VAL A 40 -1.13 -14.38 5.70
C VAL A 40 -0.90 -15.75 5.07
N LYS A 41 -1.46 -16.80 5.68
CA LYS A 41 -1.43 -18.13 5.09
C LYS A 41 -2.32 -18.17 3.85
N LEU A 42 -1.77 -18.55 2.71
CA LEU A 42 -2.48 -18.73 1.45
C LEU A 42 -2.80 -20.20 1.19
N SER A 43 -3.87 -20.47 0.45
CA SER A 43 -4.10 -21.77 -0.18
C SER A 43 -3.38 -21.84 -1.54
N SER A 44 -3.14 -23.03 -2.07
CA SER A 44 -2.51 -23.21 -3.39
C SER A 44 -3.27 -22.49 -4.51
N ASN A 45 -4.62 -22.48 -4.46
CA ASN A 45 -5.44 -21.75 -5.42
C ASN A 45 -5.25 -20.23 -5.32
N GLN A 46 -5.11 -19.70 -4.10
CA GLN A 46 -4.83 -18.27 -3.88
C GLN A 46 -3.43 -17.91 -4.38
N GLU A 47 -2.42 -18.73 -4.10
CA GLU A 47 -1.06 -18.51 -4.60
C GLU A 47 -1.03 -18.48 -6.13
N GLN A 48 -1.68 -19.44 -6.79
CA GLN A 48 -1.77 -19.46 -8.24
C GLN A 48 -2.51 -18.24 -8.81
N ALA A 49 -3.62 -17.83 -8.20
CA ALA A 49 -4.37 -16.65 -8.64
C ALA A 49 -3.57 -15.36 -8.44
N ILE A 50 -2.82 -15.24 -7.33
CA ILE A 50 -1.93 -14.09 -7.08
C ILE A 50 -0.77 -14.08 -8.09
N ARG A 51 -0.19 -15.24 -8.41
CA ARG A 51 0.85 -15.38 -9.43
C ARG A 51 0.38 -14.81 -10.77
N VAL A 52 -0.75 -15.29 -11.28
CA VAL A 52 -1.33 -14.82 -12.55
C VAL A 52 -1.59 -13.31 -12.52
N ALA A 53 -2.14 -12.80 -11.43
CA ALA A 53 -2.40 -11.35 -11.30
C ALA A 53 -1.11 -10.52 -11.26
N TYR A 54 -0.06 -11.04 -10.64
CA TYR A 54 1.21 -10.33 -10.54
C TYR A 54 2.03 -10.41 -11.84
N ASP A 55 1.95 -11.52 -12.57
CA ASP A 55 2.56 -11.67 -13.90
C ASP A 55 1.94 -10.67 -14.89
N LEU A 56 0.61 -10.51 -14.86
CA LEU A 56 -0.07 -9.49 -15.65
C LEU A 56 0.39 -8.07 -15.27
N TYR A 57 0.57 -7.80 -13.97
CA TYR A 57 1.13 -6.53 -13.50
C TYR A 57 2.54 -6.30 -14.04
N ASN A 58 3.44 -7.30 -13.94
CA ASN A 58 4.82 -7.21 -14.45
C ASN A 58 4.85 -6.95 -15.95
N SER A 59 4.07 -7.70 -16.73
CA SER A 59 3.96 -7.51 -18.17
C SER A 59 3.55 -6.07 -18.55
N LYS A 60 2.58 -5.49 -17.84
CA LYS A 60 2.16 -4.09 -18.06
C LYS A 60 3.24 -3.08 -17.66
N VAL A 61 3.98 -3.35 -16.57
CA VAL A 61 5.09 -2.50 -16.13
C VAL A 61 6.24 -2.56 -17.12
N ASP A 62 6.57 -3.74 -17.62
CA ASP A 62 7.63 -3.94 -18.62
C ASP A 62 7.25 -3.26 -19.94
N SER A 63 6.02 -3.45 -20.44
CA SER A 63 5.51 -2.71 -21.61
C SER A 63 5.59 -1.18 -21.42
N ALA A 64 5.22 -0.67 -20.23
CA ALA A 64 5.32 0.75 -19.93
C ALA A 64 6.77 1.27 -19.92
N LEU A 65 7.74 0.40 -19.63
CA LEU A 65 9.17 0.78 -19.59
C LEU A 65 9.81 0.79 -20.98
N TYR A 66 9.45 -0.16 -21.83
CA TYR A 66 10.17 -0.42 -23.09
C TYR A 66 9.39 0.00 -24.35
N GLU A 67 8.05 0.07 -24.28
CA GLU A 67 7.19 0.28 -25.47
C GLU A 67 6.48 1.64 -25.45
N VAL A 68 6.36 2.31 -24.30
CA VAL A 68 5.66 3.59 -24.18
C VAL A 68 6.65 4.75 -24.21
N PRO A 69 6.72 5.55 -25.31
CA PRO A 69 7.74 6.59 -25.47
C PRO A 69 7.57 7.76 -24.50
N ASN A 70 6.34 8.06 -24.09
CA ASN A 70 6.02 9.21 -23.27
C ASN A 70 6.02 8.83 -21.77
N ALA A 71 6.86 9.49 -20.99
CA ALA A 71 7.00 9.22 -19.54
C ALA A 71 5.69 9.40 -18.76
N LYS A 72 4.82 10.35 -19.13
CA LYS A 72 3.51 10.56 -18.50
C LYS A 72 2.57 9.38 -18.77
N ASP A 73 2.54 8.89 -19.99
CA ASP A 73 1.72 7.75 -20.37
C ASP A 73 2.25 6.45 -19.77
N ALA A 74 3.57 6.26 -19.71
CA ALA A 74 4.21 5.15 -19.02
C ALA A 74 3.87 5.15 -17.51
N ALA A 75 3.91 6.30 -16.86
CA ALA A 75 3.50 6.44 -15.46
C ALA A 75 2.02 6.08 -15.25
N ARG A 76 1.14 6.48 -16.18
CA ARG A 76 -0.29 6.13 -16.15
C ARG A 76 -0.49 4.63 -16.28
N VAL A 77 0.18 3.97 -17.23
CA VAL A 77 0.09 2.50 -17.41
C VAL A 77 0.55 1.77 -16.14
N LYS A 78 1.67 2.16 -15.55
CA LYS A 78 2.17 1.57 -14.28
C LYS A 78 1.18 1.77 -13.14
N TYR A 79 0.60 2.96 -13.01
CA TYR A 79 -0.39 3.26 -12.00
C TYR A 79 -1.64 2.37 -12.13
N GLU A 80 -2.20 2.26 -13.35
CA GLU A 80 -3.38 1.42 -13.60
C GLU A 80 -3.08 -0.07 -13.43
N ALA A 81 -1.89 -0.53 -13.81
CA ALA A 81 -1.44 -1.89 -13.57
C ALA A 81 -1.36 -2.20 -12.05
N GLY A 82 -0.77 -1.30 -11.27
CA GLY A 82 -0.70 -1.43 -9.81
C GLY A 82 -2.08 -1.43 -9.14
N LYS A 83 -2.98 -0.57 -9.63
CA LYS A 83 -4.38 -0.52 -9.16
C LYS A 83 -5.13 -1.82 -9.47
N ALA A 84 -4.95 -2.37 -10.68
CA ALA A 84 -5.56 -3.64 -11.08
C ALA A 84 -5.06 -4.81 -10.24
N PHE A 85 -3.73 -4.91 -10.03
CA PHE A 85 -3.15 -5.92 -9.15
C PHE A 85 -3.66 -5.82 -7.72
N ASN A 86 -3.68 -4.63 -7.13
CA ASN A 86 -4.19 -4.43 -5.77
C ASN A 86 -5.66 -4.82 -5.65
N LYS A 87 -6.49 -4.50 -6.65
CA LYS A 87 -7.89 -4.93 -6.69
C LYS A 87 -8.02 -6.44 -6.74
N ALA A 88 -7.23 -7.11 -7.60
CA ALA A 88 -7.20 -8.56 -7.71
C ALA A 88 -6.75 -9.21 -6.38
N LEU A 89 -5.64 -8.75 -5.80
CA LEU A 89 -5.16 -9.25 -4.50
C LEU A 89 -6.24 -9.16 -3.42
N MET A 90 -6.90 -8.00 -3.30
CA MET A 90 -7.97 -7.82 -2.31
C MET A 90 -9.20 -8.71 -2.58
N SER A 91 -9.45 -9.12 -3.82
CA SER A 91 -10.54 -10.05 -4.14
C SER A 91 -10.18 -11.52 -3.91
N ILE A 92 -8.90 -11.89 -4.07
CA ILE A 92 -8.40 -13.26 -3.85
C ILE A 92 -8.33 -13.59 -2.36
N LEU A 93 -7.93 -12.64 -1.51
CA LEU A 93 -7.83 -12.84 -0.07
C LEU A 93 -9.22 -12.90 0.58
N THR A 94 -9.38 -13.77 1.57
CA THR A 94 -10.55 -13.76 2.46
C THR A 94 -10.62 -12.46 3.26
N GLU A 95 -11.75 -12.15 3.89
CA GLU A 95 -11.88 -10.94 4.69
C GLU A 95 -10.85 -10.88 5.83
N VAL A 96 -10.65 -12.00 6.53
CA VAL A 96 -9.67 -12.10 7.62
C VAL A 96 -8.25 -11.88 7.10
N GLN A 97 -7.88 -12.52 5.99
CA GLN A 97 -6.56 -12.36 5.36
C GLN A 97 -6.34 -10.91 4.88
N ARG A 98 -7.35 -10.29 4.27
CA ARG A 98 -7.29 -8.87 3.84
C ARG A 98 -7.02 -7.93 5.00
N ASN A 99 -7.80 -8.07 6.08
CA ASN A 99 -7.64 -7.21 7.24
C ASN A 99 -6.24 -7.37 7.84
N LYS A 100 -5.76 -8.60 7.99
CA LYS A 100 -4.40 -8.89 8.48
C LYS A 100 -3.31 -8.34 7.56
N TYR A 101 -3.47 -8.51 6.24
CA TYR A 101 -2.52 -7.99 5.26
C TYR A 101 -2.45 -6.45 5.32
N ILE A 102 -3.60 -5.76 5.36
CA ILE A 102 -3.68 -4.31 5.47
C ILE A 102 -3.08 -3.85 6.80
N GLU A 103 -3.41 -4.51 7.91
CA GLU A 103 -2.87 -4.20 9.24
C GLU A 103 -1.34 -4.21 9.21
N VAL A 104 -0.73 -5.33 8.83
CA VAL A 104 0.73 -5.48 8.85
C VAL A 104 1.42 -4.51 7.89
N THR A 105 0.91 -4.39 6.66
CA THR A 105 1.53 -3.50 5.66
C THR A 105 1.34 -2.02 5.95
N SER A 106 0.34 -1.65 6.76
CA SER A 106 0.06 -0.25 7.13
C SER A 106 0.60 0.15 8.52
N THR A 107 1.07 -0.82 9.32
CA THR A 107 1.58 -0.55 10.68
C THR A 107 2.62 0.57 10.71
N PRO A 108 3.66 0.63 9.86
CA PRO A 108 4.65 1.71 9.94
C PRO A 108 4.04 3.10 9.72
N GLU A 109 3.13 3.23 8.75
CA GLU A 109 2.44 4.50 8.47
C GLU A 109 1.55 4.93 9.64
N VAL A 110 0.79 3.97 10.20
CA VAL A 110 -0.13 4.24 11.31
C VAL A 110 0.64 4.56 12.59
N GLU A 111 1.75 3.89 12.84
CA GLU A 111 2.64 4.21 13.98
C GLU A 111 3.21 5.63 13.86
N ALA A 112 3.74 6.00 12.71
CA ALA A 112 4.26 7.35 12.49
C ALA A 112 3.19 8.43 12.74
N LYS A 113 1.96 8.22 12.25
CA LYS A 113 0.83 9.11 12.52
C LYS A 113 0.45 9.13 14.00
N THR A 114 0.48 7.98 14.67
CA THR A 114 0.17 7.86 16.09
C THR A 114 1.17 8.63 16.92
N GLU A 115 2.47 8.47 16.66
CA GLU A 115 3.53 9.20 17.38
C GLU A 115 3.44 10.70 17.15
N TYR A 116 3.15 11.15 15.94
CA TYR A 116 2.89 12.56 15.63
C TYR A 116 1.71 13.09 16.46
N LYS A 117 0.57 12.37 16.48
CA LYS A 117 -0.59 12.79 17.27
C LYS A 117 -0.31 12.80 18.78
N LEU A 118 0.49 11.83 19.25
CA LEU A 118 0.91 11.75 20.64
C LEU A 118 1.87 12.88 21.03
N SER A 119 2.78 13.30 20.14
CA SER A 119 3.70 14.41 20.39
C SER A 119 2.95 15.72 20.67
N LEU A 120 1.83 15.95 19.97
CA LEU A 120 0.97 17.12 20.22
C LEU A 120 0.33 17.12 21.63
N LEU A 121 0.12 15.94 22.20
CA LEU A 121 -0.40 15.79 23.56
C LEU A 121 0.72 15.94 24.59
N LYS A 122 1.92 15.41 24.33
CA LYS A 122 3.10 15.52 25.20
C LYS A 122 3.55 16.97 25.39
N GLU A 123 3.49 17.79 24.34
CA GLU A 123 3.86 19.20 24.42
C GLU A 123 3.03 20.01 25.42
N ALA A 124 1.86 19.54 25.77
CA ALA A 124 1.01 20.19 26.78
C ALA A 124 1.46 19.93 28.22
N ASN A 125 2.30 18.92 28.47
CA ASN A 125 2.80 18.50 29.79
C ASN A 125 1.68 18.19 30.79
N GLU A 126 0.49 17.78 30.33
CA GLU A 126 -0.73 17.59 31.14
C GLU A 126 -0.95 16.12 31.52
N TYR A 127 -0.14 15.19 30.98
CA TYR A 127 -0.38 13.74 31.09
C TYR A 127 0.82 13.00 31.64
N SER A 128 0.57 12.05 32.53
CA SER A 128 1.56 11.07 32.99
C SER A 128 1.94 10.09 31.86
N ASP A 129 3.06 9.41 32.00
CA ASP A 129 3.52 8.40 31.05
C ASP A 129 2.51 7.27 30.85
N LEU A 130 1.83 6.84 31.89
CA LEU A 130 0.80 5.81 31.83
C LEU A 130 -0.41 6.28 30.97
N GLU A 131 -0.86 7.52 31.21
CA GLU A 131 -1.94 8.11 30.42
C GLU A 131 -1.56 8.26 28.96
N LEU A 132 -0.32 8.66 28.67
CA LEU A 132 0.20 8.75 27.31
C LEU A 132 0.24 7.39 26.61
N GLN A 133 0.60 6.31 27.30
CA GLN A 133 0.55 4.95 26.77
C GLN A 133 -0.89 4.52 26.42
N LEU A 134 -1.85 4.79 27.29
CA LEU A 134 -3.27 4.50 27.03
C LEU A 134 -3.81 5.31 25.86
N LYS A 135 -3.45 6.60 25.80
CA LYS A 135 -3.81 7.48 24.68
C LYS A 135 -3.17 7.00 23.35
N ARG A 136 -1.90 6.60 23.39
CA ARG A 136 -1.21 6.00 22.22
C ARG A 136 -1.95 4.80 21.68
N LYS A 137 -2.30 3.85 22.55
CA LYS A 137 -3.06 2.64 22.16
C LYS A 137 -4.41 3.00 21.52
N ALA A 138 -5.15 3.92 22.12
CA ALA A 138 -6.45 4.34 21.59
C ALA A 138 -6.33 5.03 20.23
N ILE A 139 -5.35 5.91 20.05
CA ILE A 139 -5.07 6.60 18.78
C ILE A 139 -4.68 5.59 17.70
N PHE A 140 -3.73 4.70 18.00
CA PHE A 140 -3.28 3.67 17.08
C PHE A 140 -4.43 2.77 16.61
N THR A 141 -5.23 2.25 17.54
CA THR A 141 -6.35 1.35 17.23
C THR A 141 -7.36 2.04 16.31
N TYR A 142 -7.68 3.31 16.57
CA TYR A 142 -8.60 4.07 15.73
C TYR A 142 -8.03 4.32 14.34
N LEU A 143 -6.80 4.82 14.23
CA LEU A 143 -6.14 5.10 12.95
C LEU A 143 -5.96 3.83 12.11
N MET A 144 -5.65 2.69 12.76
CA MET A 144 -5.58 1.40 12.08
C MET A 144 -6.95 0.95 11.56
N SER A 145 -8.00 1.09 12.35
CA SER A 145 -9.37 0.78 11.93
C SER A 145 -9.79 1.65 10.74
N GLU A 146 -9.48 2.93 10.76
CA GLU A 146 -9.72 3.86 9.66
C GLU A 146 -8.94 3.43 8.39
N LYS A 147 -7.67 3.08 8.53
CA LYS A 147 -6.82 2.60 7.43
C LYS A 147 -7.36 1.32 6.80
N ILE A 148 -7.81 0.36 7.62
CA ILE A 148 -8.43 -0.89 7.14
C ILE A 148 -9.69 -0.58 6.33
N VAL A 149 -10.57 0.30 6.79
CA VAL A 149 -11.77 0.68 6.06
C VAL A 149 -11.42 1.32 4.71
N TYR A 150 -10.51 2.30 4.70
CA TYR A 150 -10.08 2.96 3.45
C TYR A 150 -9.44 1.99 2.45
N ALA A 151 -8.63 1.07 2.89
CA ALA A 151 -7.95 0.12 2.02
C ALA A 151 -8.89 -1.00 1.53
N ARG A 152 -9.72 -1.56 2.42
CA ARG A 152 -10.64 -2.65 2.12
C ARG A 152 -11.77 -2.19 1.19
N ASP A 153 -12.36 -1.04 1.49
CA ASP A 153 -13.54 -0.55 0.80
C ASP A 153 -13.19 0.50 -0.29
N LYS A 154 -11.92 0.53 -0.72
CA LYS A 154 -11.37 1.52 -1.67
C LYS A 154 -12.19 1.66 -2.96
N TYR A 155 -12.77 0.57 -3.44
CA TYR A 155 -13.50 0.53 -4.70
C TYR A 155 -15.03 0.52 -4.52
N ASP A 156 -15.51 0.57 -3.27
CA ASP A 156 -16.93 0.71 -2.91
C ASP A 156 -17.09 1.97 -2.05
N ILE A 157 -17.24 3.10 -2.73
CA ILE A 157 -17.32 4.42 -2.09
C ILE A 157 -18.52 4.55 -1.14
N LYS A 158 -19.65 3.88 -1.46
CA LYS A 158 -20.83 3.91 -0.60
C LYS A 158 -20.55 3.21 0.73
N LYS A 159 -20.07 1.96 0.65
CA LYS A 159 -19.70 1.16 1.82
C LYS A 159 -18.58 1.81 2.62
N GLN A 160 -17.57 2.40 1.94
CA GLN A 160 -16.49 3.13 2.60
C GLN A 160 -17.04 4.30 3.43
N LYS A 161 -17.92 5.14 2.86
CA LYS A 161 -18.53 6.28 3.56
C LYS A 161 -19.35 5.83 4.76
N GLU A 162 -20.16 4.77 4.63
CA GLU A 162 -20.96 4.20 5.72
C GLU A 162 -20.05 3.71 6.86
N ASN A 163 -19.01 2.92 6.56
CA ASN A 163 -18.09 2.40 7.56
C ASN A 163 -17.27 3.51 8.24
N ILE A 164 -16.80 4.51 7.49
CA ILE A 164 -16.12 5.68 8.08
C ILE A 164 -17.06 6.49 8.96
N SER A 165 -18.32 6.66 8.56
CA SER A 165 -19.31 7.36 9.40
C SER A 165 -19.54 6.63 10.73
N ARG A 166 -19.66 5.30 10.71
CA ARG A 166 -19.77 4.50 11.93
C ARG A 166 -18.52 4.64 12.82
N LEU A 167 -17.33 4.59 12.18
CA LEU A 167 -16.05 4.71 12.90
C LEU A 167 -15.88 6.09 13.57
N LYS A 168 -16.35 7.17 12.94
CA LYS A 168 -16.31 8.52 13.52
C LYS A 168 -17.03 8.64 14.85
N ASN A 169 -18.06 7.84 15.09
CA ASN A 169 -18.75 7.81 16.37
C ASN A 169 -17.90 7.21 17.50
N LEU A 170 -16.85 6.45 17.13
CA LEU A 170 -15.90 5.81 18.06
C LEU A 170 -14.61 6.60 18.21
N LEU A 171 -14.58 7.86 17.70
CA LEU A 171 -13.38 8.71 17.73
C LEU A 171 -12.87 8.91 19.18
N PRO A 172 -11.65 8.44 19.53
CA PRO A 172 -11.11 8.57 20.87
C PRO A 172 -10.94 10.04 21.28
N LYS A 173 -11.20 10.34 22.56
CA LYS A 173 -10.98 11.68 23.14
C LYS A 173 -9.56 12.17 22.86
N ALA A 174 -8.55 11.31 23.06
CA ALA A 174 -7.15 11.62 22.79
C ALA A 174 -6.89 12.09 21.36
N LEU A 175 -7.48 11.43 20.37
CA LEU A 175 -7.32 11.84 18.95
C LEU A 175 -8.06 13.14 18.64
N ARG A 176 -9.21 13.35 19.27
CA ARG A 176 -9.95 14.61 19.16
C ARG A 176 -9.14 15.79 19.73
N GLU A 177 -8.56 15.62 20.90
CA GLU A 177 -7.69 16.62 21.53
C GLU A 177 -6.45 16.92 20.67
N SER A 178 -5.76 15.89 20.18
CA SER A 178 -4.59 16.09 19.31
C SER A 178 -4.95 16.83 18.01
N ASN A 179 -6.11 16.55 17.42
CA ASN A 179 -6.58 17.24 16.20
C ASN A 179 -6.89 18.72 16.46
N ILE A 180 -7.40 19.09 17.65
CA ILE A 180 -7.62 20.48 18.05
C ILE A 180 -6.26 21.19 18.16
N ARG A 181 -5.29 20.60 18.84
CA ARG A 181 -3.93 21.17 19.01
C ARG A 181 -3.20 21.33 17.67
N GLU A 182 -3.35 20.36 16.75
CA GLU A 182 -2.80 20.47 15.41
C GLU A 182 -3.35 21.68 14.65
N LYS A 183 -4.67 21.91 14.71
CA LYS A 183 -5.30 23.07 14.10
C LYS A 183 -4.80 24.38 14.68
N GLN A 184 -4.65 24.47 16.00
CA GLN A 184 -4.12 25.64 16.68
C GLN A 184 -2.68 25.95 16.25
N LYS A 185 -1.81 24.94 16.15
CA LYS A 185 -0.45 25.09 15.63
C LYS A 185 -0.42 25.58 14.17
N GLY A 186 -1.32 25.06 13.33
CA GLY A 186 -1.43 25.49 11.94
C GLY A 186 -1.86 26.94 11.80
N GLN A 187 -2.82 27.40 12.61
CA GLN A 187 -3.27 28.77 12.64
C GLN A 187 -2.19 29.75 13.14
N GLY A 188 -1.42 29.36 14.17
CA GLY A 188 -0.32 30.19 14.69
C GLY A 188 0.80 30.42 13.67
N LYS A 189 1.06 29.48 12.77
CA LYS A 189 2.04 29.65 11.68
C LYS A 189 1.58 30.61 10.60
N ILE A 190 0.29 30.70 10.35
CA ILE A 190 -0.29 31.61 9.33
C ILE A 190 -0.30 33.06 9.86
N SER A 191 -0.59 33.26 11.16
CA SER A 191 -0.62 34.60 11.76
C SER A 191 0.77 35.24 11.89
N ASN A 192 1.82 34.44 12.03
CA ASN A 192 3.21 34.95 12.09
C ASN A 192 3.83 35.18 10.70
N GLY A 193 3.16 34.82 9.64
CA GLY A 193 3.58 35.00 8.25
C GLY A 193 3.01 36.26 7.55
N SER A 194 2.28 37.14 8.25
CA SER A 194 1.90 38.45 7.72
C SER A 194 3.14 39.33 7.66
N ILE A 195 3.86 39.24 6.55
CA ILE A 195 4.94 40.18 6.21
C ILE A 195 4.24 41.54 5.98
N ASN A 196 4.50 42.48 6.86
CA ASN A 196 4.20 43.89 6.60
C ASN A 196 5.10 44.33 5.43
N TRP A 197 4.49 44.66 4.33
CA TRP A 197 5.11 45.36 3.19
C TRP A 197 5.20 46.85 3.49
#